data_b3529999e0678f621a46183fe7849b06
#
_entry.id   b3529999e0678f621a46183fe7849b06
#
_cell.length_a   1.000
_cell.length_b   1.000
_cell.length_c   1.000
_cell.angle_alpha   90.00
_cell.angle_beta   90.00
_cell.angle_gamma   90.00
#
_symmetry.space_group_name_H-M   'P 1'
#
loop_
_entity.id
_entity.type
_entity.pdbx_description
1 polymer ?
#
loop_
_entity_poly.entity_id
_entity_poly.type
_entity_poly.pdbx_seq_one_letter_code
_entity_poly.pdbx_strand_id
1 'polypeptide(L)' 'MKTFIVYLKGIEAGYIKAANHNAAEKKAQKKYSNYKSYEVSVAYTEL' A
#
# COMPACT_ATOMS: atom_id res chain seq x y z
N MET A 1 -6.42 7.35 -11.51
CA MET A 1 -6.07 6.35 -10.50
C MET A 1 -6.32 6.87 -9.11
N LYS A 2 -6.56 5.98 -8.17
CA LYS A 2 -6.81 6.35 -6.78
C LYS A 2 -5.50 6.34 -6.00
N THR A 3 -5.44 7.16 -4.95
CA THR A 3 -4.27 7.22 -4.09
C THR A 3 -4.51 6.38 -2.85
N PHE A 4 -3.50 5.63 -2.44
CA PHE A 4 -3.57 4.78 -1.26
C PHE A 4 -2.39 5.07 -0.35
N ILE A 5 -2.64 5.04 0.96
CA ILE A 5 -1.57 5.14 1.96
C ILE A 5 -1.08 3.73 2.25
N VAL A 6 0.24 3.56 2.28
CA VAL A 6 0.85 2.27 2.61
C VAL A 6 1.27 2.29 4.07
N TYR A 7 0.89 1.24 4.80
CA TYR A 7 1.30 1.05 6.19
C TYR A 7 2.17 -0.20 6.28
N LEU A 8 3.28 -0.07 6.97
CA LEU A 8 4.19 -1.18 7.25
C LEU A 8 4.21 -1.40 8.76
N LYS A 9 3.72 -2.56 9.20
CA LYS A 9 3.59 -2.89 10.62
C LYS A 9 2.80 -1.82 11.38
N GLY A 10 1.78 -1.27 10.74
CA GLY A 10 0.93 -0.25 11.33
C GLY A 10 1.47 1.17 11.28
N ILE A 11 2.63 1.36 10.67
CA ILE A 11 3.25 2.68 10.58
C ILE A 11 3.15 3.18 9.14
N GLU A 12 2.72 4.42 8.96
CA GLU A 12 2.60 5.02 7.64
C GLU A 12 3.96 5.09 6.96
N ALA A 13 4.05 4.51 5.75
CA ALA A 13 5.31 4.44 5.01
C ALA A 13 5.32 5.35 3.79
N GLY A 14 4.17 5.62 3.19
CA GLY A 14 4.13 6.46 2.00
C GLY A 14 2.83 6.30 1.25
N TYR A 15 2.83 6.76 0.00
CA TYR A 15 1.64 6.76 -0.85
C TYR A 15 1.93 6.05 -2.16
N ILE A 16 0.91 5.39 -2.70
CA ILE A 16 0.99 4.79 -4.02
C ILE A 16 -0.32 5.06 -4.75
N LYS A 17 -0.28 4.95 -6.07
CA LYS A 17 -1.48 5.10 -6.90
C LYS A 17 -1.79 3.78 -7.58
N ALA A 18 -3.06 3.41 -7.58
CA ALA A 18 -3.51 2.18 -8.20
C ALA A 18 -4.99 2.31 -8.59
N ALA A 19 -5.45 1.40 -9.43
CA ALA A 19 -6.82 1.44 -9.91
C ALA A 19 -7.82 1.05 -8.83
N ASN A 20 -7.42 0.14 -7.93
CA ASN A 20 -8.30 -0.32 -6.85
C ASN A 20 -7.45 -0.83 -5.70
N HIS A 21 -8.13 -1.22 -4.63
CA HIS A 21 -7.44 -1.68 -3.41
C HIS A 21 -6.58 -2.92 -3.65
N ASN A 22 -7.08 -3.86 -4.41
CA ASN A 22 -6.34 -5.09 -4.69
C ASN A 22 -5.05 -4.79 -5.46
N ALA A 23 -5.13 -3.95 -6.47
CA ALA A 23 -3.95 -3.55 -7.23
C ALA A 23 -2.97 -2.77 -6.35
N ALA A 24 -3.50 -1.96 -5.43
CA ALA A 24 -2.65 -1.20 -4.50
C ALA A 24 -1.88 -2.12 -3.57
N GLU A 25 -2.55 -3.16 -3.07
CA GLU A 25 -1.88 -4.13 -2.20
C GLU A 25 -0.74 -4.83 -2.91
N LYS A 26 -0.97 -5.29 -4.15
CA LYS A 26 0.05 -5.96 -4.93
C LYS A 26 1.23 -5.03 -5.20
N LYS A 27 0.93 -3.79 -5.54
CA LYS A 27 1.95 -2.79 -5.81
C LYS A 27 2.80 -2.51 -4.56
N ALA A 28 2.14 -2.38 -3.42
CA ALA A 28 2.82 -2.12 -2.15
C ALA A 28 3.71 -3.29 -1.76
N GLN A 29 3.22 -4.51 -1.91
CA GLN A 29 4.00 -5.70 -1.56
C GLN A 29 5.25 -5.81 -2.43
N LYS A 30 5.14 -5.45 -3.70
CA LYS A 30 6.29 -5.46 -4.59
C LYS A 30 7.29 -4.36 -4.23
N LYS A 31 6.79 -3.17 -3.91
CA LYS A 31 7.64 -2.05 -3.55
C LYS A 31 8.38 -2.30 -2.24
N TYR A 32 7.71 -2.93 -1.30
CA TYR A 32 8.28 -3.21 0.03
C TYR A 32 8.49 -4.71 0.19
N SER A 33 9.26 -5.29 -0.73
CA SER A 33 9.47 -6.74 -0.77
C SER A 33 10.23 -7.29 0.42
N ASN A 34 10.88 -6.43 1.20
CA ASN A 34 11.57 -6.84 2.42
C ASN A 34 10.59 -7.17 3.55
N TYR A 35 9.32 -6.83 3.39
CA TYR A 35 8.28 -7.07 4.39
C TYR A 35 7.40 -8.23 3.97
N LYS A 36 6.89 -8.95 4.94
CA LYS A 36 5.96 -10.04 4.66
C LYS A 36 4.61 -9.45 4.26
N SER A 37 3.83 -10.21 3.47
CA SER A 37 2.58 -9.70 2.95
C SER A 37 1.61 -9.24 4.05
N TYR A 38 1.59 -9.91 5.19
CA TYR A 38 0.70 -9.52 6.29
C TYR A 38 1.18 -8.28 7.04
N GLU A 39 2.40 -7.83 6.78
CA GLU A 39 2.94 -6.62 7.40
C GLU A 39 2.66 -5.37 6.55
N VAL A 40 2.26 -5.58 5.29
CA VAL A 40 1.99 -4.49 4.36
C VAL A 40 0.49 -4.33 4.21
N SER A 41 0.00 -3.13 4.45
CA SER A 41 -1.42 -2.84 4.23
C SER A 41 -1.58 -1.50 3.53
N VAL A 42 -2.72 -1.31 2.88
CA VAL A 42 -3.00 -0.07 2.18
C VAL A 42 -4.41 0.39 2.53
N ALA A 43 -4.62 1.69 2.50
CA ALA A 43 -5.92 2.29 2.75
C ALA A 43 -6.15 3.40 1.75
N TYR A 44 -7.39 3.50 1.25
CA TYR A 44 -7.75 4.54 0.32
C TYR A 44 -7.67 5.92 0.97
N THR A 45 -7.17 6.89 0.23
CA THR A 45 -7.14 8.28 0.68
C THR A 45 -7.47 9.20 -0.49
N GLU A 46 -7.96 10.38 -0.19
CA GLU A 46 -8.37 11.34 -1.20
C GLU A 46 -7.34 12.43 -1.45
N LEU A 47 -6.09 12.06 -1.54
CA LEU A 47 -5.04 13.02 -1.86
C LEU A 47 -5.00 13.38 -3.33
#